data_873c1da1169f764189c951081bf41a89
#
_entry.id   873c1da1169f764189c951081bf41a89
#
_cell.length_a   1.000
_cell.length_b   1.000
_cell.length_c   1.000
_cell.angle_alpha   90.00
_cell.angle_beta   90.00
_cell.angle_gamma   90.00
#
_symmetry.space_group_name_H-M   'P 1'
#
loop_
_entity.id
_entity.type
_entity.pdbx_description
1 polymer ?
#
loop_
_entity_poly.entity_id
_entity_poly.type
_entity_poly.pdbx_seq_one_letter_code
_entity_poly.pdbx_strand_id
1 'polypeptide(L)'
;SRGLGDVYKRQPAGVAEAIEYHYYPRFAGDELPPSPEATAVALADRLDTLVGIFGIGEPPTGSKDPFALRRASLAVIRMLINLEKPLCLTELLEAVVDQHTAELSPETPDVVSHYITERLGNWYDDDGINISVVRAALAAGATDLFDIDLRVRALNAFAKTETAEHLAAANKRVANILAKADNLDGTPADPNLFVHEAEHALHEAITRVGSTLAPLLADRNYHSALDELAQLRGPVDAFFDGVMVNAEDPAERLNRLRLLDGLRALFTQVADLALLSSAAE
;
A
#
# COMPACT_ATOMS: atom_id res chain seq x y z
N SER A 1 -39.11 -26.27 -14.97
CA SER A 1 -38.85 -25.42 -13.76
C SER A 1 -38.94 -26.16 -12.41
N ARG A 2 -39.37 -27.46 -12.38
CA ARG A 2 -39.40 -28.25 -11.13
C ARG A 2 -38.06 -28.79 -10.68
N GLY A 3 -37.09 -28.95 -11.59
CA GLY A 3 -35.77 -29.54 -11.30
C GLY A 3 -34.82 -28.62 -10.48
N LEU A 4 -34.83 -27.32 -10.76
CA LEU A 4 -33.96 -26.36 -10.06
C LEU A 4 -34.36 -26.15 -8.60
N GLY A 5 -35.67 -26.11 -8.29
CA GLY A 5 -36.15 -26.00 -6.92
C GLY A 5 -35.86 -27.17 -6.01
N ASP A 6 -35.75 -28.41 -6.56
CA ASP A 6 -35.41 -29.59 -5.81
C ASP A 6 -33.91 -29.74 -5.51
N VAL A 7 -33.04 -29.24 -6.41
CA VAL A 7 -31.60 -29.17 -6.19
C VAL A 7 -31.30 -28.14 -5.12
N TYR A 8 -31.90 -26.95 -5.17
CA TYR A 8 -31.74 -25.87 -4.19
C TYR A 8 -32.13 -26.27 -2.77
N LYS A 9 -33.23 -27.05 -2.59
CA LYS A 9 -33.69 -27.52 -1.28
C LYS A 9 -32.83 -28.63 -0.66
N ARG A 10 -31.90 -29.22 -1.41
CA ARG A 10 -31.01 -30.32 -0.95
C ARG A 10 -29.59 -29.86 -0.68
N GLN A 11 -29.26 -28.63 -1.01
CA GLN A 11 -27.91 -28.08 -0.78
C GLN A 11 -27.80 -27.54 0.64
N PRO A 12 -26.59 -27.61 1.28
CA PRO A 12 -26.29 -26.86 2.49
C PRO A 12 -26.56 -25.37 2.29
N ALA A 13 -27.03 -24.69 3.34
CA ALA A 13 -27.42 -23.28 3.26
C ALA A 13 -26.29 -22.39 2.71
N GLY A 14 -25.03 -22.59 3.13
CA GLY A 14 -23.87 -21.84 2.64
C GLY A 14 -23.59 -22.03 1.15
N VAL A 15 -23.86 -23.22 0.59
CA VAL A 15 -23.70 -23.45 -0.87
C VAL A 15 -24.78 -22.69 -1.64
N ALA A 16 -26.02 -22.70 -1.15
CA ALA A 16 -27.12 -21.96 -1.77
C ALA A 16 -26.86 -20.46 -1.74
N GLU A 17 -26.38 -19.95 -0.62
CA GLU A 17 -25.99 -18.54 -0.44
C GLU A 17 -24.82 -18.16 -1.36
N ALA A 18 -23.76 -18.97 -1.46
CA ALA A 18 -22.65 -18.73 -2.35
C ALA A 18 -23.09 -18.66 -3.83
N ILE A 19 -24.03 -19.54 -4.25
CA ILE A 19 -24.61 -19.50 -5.60
C ILE A 19 -25.45 -18.23 -5.82
N GLU A 20 -26.19 -17.77 -4.82
CA GLU A 20 -26.99 -16.57 -4.91
C GLU A 20 -26.11 -15.30 -5.02
N TYR A 21 -25.07 -15.22 -4.20
CA TYR A 21 -24.25 -14.01 -4.04
C TYR A 21 -22.97 -13.98 -4.87
N HIS A 22 -22.66 -14.98 -5.71
CA HIS A 22 -21.43 -14.98 -6.52
C HIS A 22 -21.31 -13.80 -7.49
N TYR A 23 -22.43 -13.19 -7.91
CA TYR A 23 -22.44 -11.99 -8.74
C TYR A 23 -22.33 -10.67 -7.95
N TYR A 24 -22.34 -10.72 -6.62
CA TYR A 24 -22.25 -9.52 -5.81
C TYR A 24 -20.79 -9.12 -5.55
N PRO A 25 -20.49 -7.81 -5.43
CA PRO A 25 -21.36 -6.68 -5.75
C PRO A 25 -21.52 -6.52 -7.28
N ARG A 26 -22.70 -6.12 -7.74
CA ARG A 26 -23.05 -5.97 -9.17
C ARG A 26 -22.73 -4.58 -9.71
N PHE A 27 -22.66 -3.58 -8.81
CA PHE A 27 -22.38 -2.18 -9.12
C PHE A 27 -21.72 -1.48 -7.93
N ALA A 28 -21.24 -0.23 -8.13
CA ALA A 28 -20.70 0.57 -7.03
C ALA A 28 -21.79 0.81 -5.97
N GLY A 29 -21.46 0.58 -4.68
CA GLY A 29 -22.40 0.73 -3.56
C GLY A 29 -23.35 -0.46 -3.33
N ASP A 30 -23.32 -1.51 -4.18
CA ASP A 30 -24.13 -2.72 -3.95
C ASP A 30 -23.68 -3.47 -2.68
N GLU A 31 -24.51 -4.33 -2.15
CA GLU A 31 -24.17 -5.18 -1.01
C GLU A 31 -23.02 -6.14 -1.34
N LEU A 32 -22.21 -6.46 -0.34
CA LEU A 32 -21.18 -7.48 -0.45
C LEU A 32 -21.77 -8.86 -0.12
N PRO A 33 -21.14 -9.96 -0.60
CA PRO A 33 -21.52 -11.30 -0.17
C PRO A 33 -21.49 -11.41 1.36
N PRO A 34 -22.54 -12.00 1.98
CA PRO A 34 -22.76 -11.92 3.44
C PRO A 34 -21.91 -12.89 4.26
N SER A 35 -21.29 -13.89 3.62
CA SER A 35 -20.46 -14.89 4.28
C SER A 35 -19.09 -15.04 3.63
N PRO A 36 -18.08 -15.54 4.36
CA PRO A 36 -16.76 -15.83 3.79
C PRO A 36 -16.83 -16.79 2.60
N GLU A 37 -17.71 -17.79 2.64
CA GLU A 37 -17.90 -18.77 1.57
C GLU A 37 -18.45 -18.11 0.31
N ALA A 38 -19.47 -17.27 0.45
CA ALA A 38 -20.05 -16.52 -0.65
C ALA A 38 -19.03 -15.51 -1.24
N THR A 39 -18.25 -14.86 -0.37
CA THR A 39 -17.18 -13.95 -0.78
C THR A 39 -16.08 -14.69 -1.55
N ALA A 40 -15.67 -15.90 -1.10
CA ALA A 40 -14.64 -16.68 -1.78
C ALA A 40 -15.09 -17.07 -3.21
N VAL A 41 -16.35 -17.48 -3.40
CA VAL A 41 -16.89 -17.83 -4.73
C VAL A 41 -16.99 -16.57 -5.60
N ALA A 42 -17.45 -15.43 -5.06
CA ALA A 42 -17.55 -14.18 -5.79
C ALA A 42 -16.16 -13.63 -6.19
N LEU A 43 -15.15 -13.78 -5.33
CA LEU A 43 -13.76 -13.44 -5.65
C LEU A 43 -13.20 -14.33 -6.76
N ALA A 44 -13.39 -15.66 -6.65
CA ALA A 44 -12.91 -16.60 -7.64
C ALA A 44 -13.47 -16.29 -9.05
N ASP A 45 -14.77 -16.01 -9.17
CA ASP A 45 -15.42 -15.64 -10.44
C ASP A 45 -14.81 -14.40 -11.08
N ARG A 46 -14.53 -13.38 -10.26
CA ARG A 46 -13.96 -12.10 -10.75
C ARG A 46 -12.48 -12.19 -11.08
N LEU A 47 -11.72 -12.88 -10.24
CA LEU A 47 -10.29 -13.08 -10.48
C LEU A 47 -10.06 -13.96 -11.71
N ASP A 48 -10.86 -15.04 -11.90
CA ASP A 48 -10.83 -15.89 -13.09
C ASP A 48 -11.10 -15.07 -14.36
N THR A 49 -12.13 -14.21 -14.33
CA THR A 49 -12.46 -13.33 -15.46
C THR A 49 -11.35 -12.34 -15.75
N LEU A 50 -10.80 -11.67 -14.71
CA LEU A 50 -9.70 -10.71 -14.88
C LEU A 50 -8.47 -11.39 -15.45
N VAL A 51 -8.02 -12.48 -14.83
CA VAL A 51 -6.84 -13.25 -15.27
C VAL A 51 -7.03 -13.78 -16.68
N GLY A 52 -8.18 -14.39 -16.98
CA GLY A 52 -8.45 -14.98 -18.29
C GLY A 52 -8.41 -13.95 -19.41
N ILE A 53 -9.11 -12.80 -19.25
CA ILE A 53 -9.19 -11.77 -20.29
C ILE A 53 -7.86 -11.05 -20.48
N PHE A 54 -7.16 -10.71 -19.40
CA PHE A 54 -5.82 -10.10 -19.50
C PHE A 54 -4.81 -11.09 -20.07
N GLY A 55 -4.87 -12.35 -19.64
CA GLY A 55 -3.93 -13.39 -20.04
C GLY A 55 -3.98 -13.74 -21.53
N ILE A 56 -5.14 -13.58 -22.18
CA ILE A 56 -5.28 -13.73 -23.64
C ILE A 56 -5.02 -12.43 -24.41
N GLY A 57 -4.60 -11.35 -23.74
CA GLY A 57 -4.21 -10.08 -24.36
C GLY A 57 -5.37 -9.15 -24.75
N GLU A 58 -6.54 -9.27 -24.12
CA GLU A 58 -7.74 -8.46 -24.39
C GLU A 58 -8.08 -7.48 -23.22
N PRO A 59 -7.11 -6.68 -22.71
CA PRO A 59 -7.38 -5.74 -21.65
C PRO A 59 -8.34 -4.63 -22.11
N PRO A 60 -9.10 -3.99 -21.19
CA PRO A 60 -9.99 -2.91 -21.56
C PRO A 60 -9.20 -1.68 -22.02
N THR A 61 -9.66 -1.05 -23.10
CA THR A 61 -9.02 0.13 -23.70
C THR A 61 -9.93 1.35 -23.70
N GLY A 62 -9.45 2.50 -23.22
CA GLY A 62 -10.20 3.75 -23.21
C GLY A 62 -11.61 3.59 -22.63
N SER A 63 -12.67 3.85 -23.41
CA SER A 63 -14.07 3.67 -22.98
C SER A 63 -14.61 2.25 -23.19
N LYS A 64 -13.88 1.37 -23.89
CA LYS A 64 -14.33 0.00 -24.19
C LYS A 64 -13.97 -0.95 -23.06
N ASP A 65 -14.99 -1.52 -22.45
CA ASP A 65 -14.88 -2.54 -21.39
C ASP A 65 -16.02 -3.57 -21.54
N PRO A 66 -15.99 -4.40 -22.59
CA PRO A 66 -17.09 -5.32 -22.90
C PRO A 66 -17.28 -6.40 -21.83
N PHE A 67 -16.24 -6.70 -21.06
CA PHE A 67 -16.24 -7.71 -20.01
C PHE A 67 -16.45 -7.12 -18.62
N ALA A 68 -16.66 -5.81 -18.50
CA ALA A 68 -16.87 -5.11 -17.23
C ALA A 68 -15.71 -5.28 -16.21
N LEU A 69 -14.47 -5.34 -16.69
CA LEU A 69 -13.28 -5.58 -15.87
C LEU A 69 -13.02 -4.48 -14.84
N ARG A 70 -13.42 -3.22 -15.14
CA ARG A 70 -13.36 -2.11 -14.17
C ARG A 70 -14.26 -2.37 -12.98
N ARG A 71 -15.49 -2.86 -13.22
CA ARG A 71 -16.42 -3.23 -12.14
C ARG A 71 -15.92 -4.45 -11.38
N ALA A 72 -15.37 -5.44 -12.07
CA ALA A 72 -14.77 -6.61 -11.44
C ALA A 72 -13.61 -6.23 -10.51
N SER A 73 -12.72 -5.33 -10.94
CA SER A 73 -11.60 -4.83 -10.12
C SER A 73 -12.08 -4.11 -8.85
N LEU A 74 -13.07 -3.22 -8.96
CA LEU A 74 -13.64 -2.53 -7.79
C LEU A 74 -14.35 -3.51 -6.85
N ALA A 75 -15.01 -4.53 -7.38
CA ALA A 75 -15.61 -5.58 -6.56
C ALA A 75 -14.54 -6.37 -5.78
N VAL A 76 -13.41 -6.72 -6.42
CA VAL A 76 -12.27 -7.39 -5.77
C VAL A 76 -11.72 -6.52 -4.64
N ILE A 77 -11.46 -5.23 -4.88
CA ILE A 77 -10.99 -4.28 -3.86
C ILE A 77 -11.93 -4.29 -2.66
N ARG A 78 -13.22 -4.08 -2.89
CA ARG A 78 -14.22 -4.02 -1.82
C ARG A 78 -14.31 -5.31 -1.00
N MET A 79 -14.29 -6.45 -1.67
CA MET A 79 -14.38 -7.76 -1.00
C MET A 79 -13.12 -8.06 -0.19
N LEU A 80 -11.92 -7.82 -0.73
CA LEU A 80 -10.67 -8.10 -0.02
C LEU A 80 -10.48 -7.18 1.20
N ILE A 81 -10.83 -5.90 1.10
CA ILE A 81 -10.79 -4.98 2.24
C ILE A 81 -11.82 -5.40 3.30
N ASN A 82 -13.05 -5.72 2.90
CA ASN A 82 -14.11 -6.10 3.84
C ASN A 82 -13.87 -7.45 4.54
N LEU A 83 -13.10 -8.33 3.94
CA LEU A 83 -12.73 -9.61 4.57
C LEU A 83 -11.83 -9.43 5.80
N GLU A 84 -11.12 -8.31 5.89
CA GLU A 84 -10.16 -8.03 6.97
C GLU A 84 -9.15 -9.17 7.19
N LYS A 85 -8.72 -9.81 6.09
CA LYS A 85 -7.77 -10.93 6.10
C LYS A 85 -6.50 -10.56 5.35
N PRO A 86 -5.33 -11.05 5.82
CA PRO A 86 -4.05 -10.83 5.14
C PRO A 86 -3.95 -11.72 3.89
N LEU A 87 -4.54 -11.25 2.80
CA LEU A 87 -4.54 -11.95 1.52
C LEU A 87 -3.69 -11.19 0.51
N CYS A 88 -2.57 -11.77 0.10
CA CYS A 88 -1.71 -11.21 -0.93
C CYS A 88 -2.41 -11.30 -2.29
N LEU A 89 -2.66 -10.15 -2.92
CA LEU A 89 -3.34 -10.10 -4.22
C LEU A 89 -2.57 -10.86 -5.30
N THR A 90 -1.24 -10.73 -5.34
CA THR A 90 -0.40 -11.41 -6.33
C THR A 90 -0.49 -12.92 -6.19
N GLU A 91 -0.41 -13.46 -4.96
CA GLU A 91 -0.55 -14.90 -4.71
C GLU A 91 -1.93 -15.44 -5.14
N LEU A 92 -2.99 -14.66 -4.92
CA LEU A 92 -4.34 -15.03 -5.39
C LEU A 92 -4.40 -15.09 -6.91
N LEU A 93 -3.78 -14.13 -7.60
CA LEU A 93 -3.75 -14.07 -9.07
C LEU A 93 -2.90 -15.21 -9.66
N GLU A 94 -1.75 -15.53 -9.06
CA GLU A 94 -0.90 -16.67 -9.43
C GLU A 94 -1.68 -17.99 -9.29
N ALA A 95 -2.36 -18.19 -8.16
CA ALA A 95 -3.17 -19.39 -7.94
C ALA A 95 -4.30 -19.54 -8.98
N VAL A 96 -4.86 -18.43 -9.46
CA VAL A 96 -5.87 -18.46 -10.54
C VAL A 96 -5.23 -18.81 -11.88
N VAL A 97 -4.07 -18.23 -12.22
CA VAL A 97 -3.32 -18.56 -13.45
C VAL A 97 -3.03 -20.06 -13.52
N ASP A 98 -2.61 -20.66 -12.41
CA ASP A 98 -2.29 -22.11 -12.33
C ASP A 98 -3.49 -23.00 -12.59
N GLN A 99 -4.73 -22.52 -12.44
CA GLN A 99 -5.96 -23.28 -12.71
C GLN A 99 -6.43 -23.14 -14.17
N HIS A 100 -5.91 -22.15 -14.92
CA HIS A 100 -6.31 -21.99 -16.31
C HIS A 100 -5.73 -23.10 -17.20
N THR A 101 -6.56 -23.62 -18.12
CA THR A 101 -6.12 -24.59 -19.13
C THR A 101 -5.55 -23.93 -20.39
N ALA A 102 -5.82 -22.65 -20.57
CA ALA A 102 -5.26 -21.84 -21.65
C ALA A 102 -3.82 -21.40 -21.28
N GLU A 103 -2.96 -21.28 -22.29
CA GLU A 103 -1.64 -20.69 -22.12
C GLU A 103 -1.80 -19.17 -21.97
N LEU A 104 -1.56 -18.68 -20.75
CA LEU A 104 -1.64 -17.26 -20.40
C LEU A 104 -0.24 -16.65 -20.40
N SER A 105 -0.14 -15.31 -20.60
CA SER A 105 1.12 -14.60 -20.46
C SER A 105 1.68 -14.73 -19.04
N PRO A 106 2.98 -15.00 -18.87
CA PRO A 106 3.62 -15.09 -17.54
C PRO A 106 3.49 -13.79 -16.71
N GLU A 107 3.34 -12.64 -17.37
CA GLU A 107 3.21 -11.33 -16.73
C GLU A 107 1.77 -11.04 -16.26
N THR A 108 0.82 -11.94 -16.53
CA THR A 108 -0.61 -11.72 -16.23
C THR A 108 -0.86 -11.36 -14.77
N PRO A 109 -0.29 -12.05 -13.75
CA PRO A 109 -0.51 -11.68 -12.35
C PRO A 109 -0.11 -10.24 -12.04
N ASP A 110 1.06 -9.80 -12.49
CA ASP A 110 1.58 -8.45 -12.24
C ASP A 110 0.73 -7.38 -12.94
N VAL A 111 0.37 -7.64 -14.20
CA VAL A 111 -0.46 -6.71 -14.99
C VAL A 111 -1.85 -6.55 -14.37
N VAL A 112 -2.48 -7.65 -13.94
CA VAL A 112 -3.81 -7.61 -13.29
C VAL A 112 -3.72 -6.97 -11.90
N SER A 113 -2.68 -7.27 -11.12
CA SER A 113 -2.43 -6.66 -9.82
C SER A 113 -2.29 -5.14 -9.96
N HIS A 114 -1.47 -4.69 -10.91
CA HIS A 114 -1.31 -3.26 -11.21
C HIS A 114 -2.64 -2.63 -11.66
N TYR A 115 -3.37 -3.29 -12.55
CA TYR A 115 -4.68 -2.83 -13.02
C TYR A 115 -5.70 -2.67 -11.89
N ILE A 116 -5.72 -3.55 -10.88
CA ILE A 116 -6.58 -3.45 -9.71
C ILE A 116 -6.12 -2.29 -8.82
N THR A 117 -4.82 -2.21 -8.50
CA THR A 117 -4.27 -1.21 -7.58
C THR A 117 -4.37 0.22 -8.11
N GLU A 118 -4.27 0.44 -9.43
CA GLU A 118 -4.51 1.76 -10.04
C GLU A 118 -5.91 2.34 -9.72
N ARG A 119 -6.89 1.50 -9.43
CA ARG A 119 -8.26 1.92 -9.13
C ARG A 119 -8.47 2.36 -7.69
N LEU A 120 -7.53 2.06 -6.83
CA LEU A 120 -7.58 2.53 -5.44
C LEU A 120 -7.65 4.06 -5.37
N GLY A 121 -6.96 4.77 -6.28
CA GLY A 121 -7.03 6.22 -6.33
C GLY A 121 -8.46 6.74 -6.50
N ASN A 122 -9.17 6.24 -7.50
CA ASN A 122 -10.55 6.66 -7.75
C ASN A 122 -11.52 6.19 -6.65
N TRP A 123 -11.27 5.00 -6.08
CA TRP A 123 -12.10 4.46 -5.02
C TRP A 123 -12.01 5.28 -3.72
N TYR A 124 -10.81 5.72 -3.37
CA TYR A 124 -10.60 6.58 -2.20
C TYR A 124 -10.98 8.05 -2.44
N ASP A 125 -11.00 8.51 -3.70
CA ASP A 125 -11.50 9.85 -4.05
C ASP A 125 -13.00 9.99 -3.71
N ASP A 126 -13.79 8.93 -3.93
CA ASP A 126 -15.19 8.85 -3.50
C ASP A 126 -15.36 9.00 -1.97
N ASP A 127 -14.36 8.56 -1.18
CA ASP A 127 -14.28 8.75 0.27
C ASP A 127 -13.68 10.12 0.67
N GLY A 128 -13.32 10.97 -0.29
CA GLY A 128 -12.70 12.29 -0.09
C GLY A 128 -11.23 12.20 0.37
N ILE A 129 -10.54 11.10 0.06
CA ILE A 129 -9.11 10.91 0.36
C ILE A 129 -8.28 11.33 -0.85
N ASN A 130 -7.33 12.24 -0.63
CA ASN A 130 -6.46 12.74 -1.69
C ASN A 130 -5.60 11.61 -2.29
N ILE A 131 -5.46 11.61 -3.61
CA ILE A 131 -4.64 10.62 -4.35
C ILE A 131 -3.18 10.57 -3.89
N SER A 132 -2.62 11.68 -3.37
CA SER A 132 -1.26 11.72 -2.81
C SER A 132 -1.11 10.81 -1.59
N VAL A 133 -2.14 10.70 -0.75
CA VAL A 133 -2.19 9.80 0.41
C VAL A 133 -2.15 8.34 -0.05
N VAL A 134 -2.96 8.00 -1.05
CA VAL A 134 -3.00 6.64 -1.62
C VAL A 134 -1.65 6.27 -2.22
N ARG A 135 -1.04 7.16 -3.00
CA ARG A 135 0.29 6.93 -3.60
C ARG A 135 1.38 6.76 -2.53
N ALA A 136 1.34 7.58 -1.48
CA ALA A 136 2.29 7.48 -0.38
C ALA A 136 2.17 6.13 0.36
N ALA A 137 0.96 5.63 0.58
CA ALA A 137 0.72 4.33 1.21
C ALA A 137 1.17 3.17 0.30
N LEU A 138 0.86 3.22 -0.99
CA LEU A 138 1.25 2.19 -1.97
C LEU A 138 2.78 2.09 -2.13
N ALA A 139 3.50 3.21 -1.99
CA ALA A 139 4.96 3.23 -2.08
C ALA A 139 5.67 2.44 -0.97
N ALA A 140 4.96 2.04 0.10
CA ALA A 140 5.47 1.11 1.10
C ALA A 140 5.57 -0.36 0.61
N GLY A 141 5.06 -0.66 -0.60
CA GLY A 141 5.18 -1.98 -1.23
C GLY A 141 4.25 -3.06 -0.67
N ALA A 142 3.19 -2.68 0.05
CA ALA A 142 2.19 -3.63 0.51
C ALA A 142 1.42 -4.24 -0.68
N THR A 143 1.18 -5.55 -0.63
CA THR A 143 0.46 -6.32 -1.66
C THR A 143 -0.90 -6.82 -1.21
N ASP A 144 -1.23 -6.62 0.05
CA ASP A 144 -2.48 -6.96 0.70
C ASP A 144 -3.39 -5.71 0.73
N LEU A 145 -4.55 -5.78 0.09
CA LEU A 145 -5.46 -4.63 -0.03
C LEU A 145 -6.05 -4.18 1.32
N PHE A 146 -6.23 -5.08 2.27
CA PHE A 146 -6.64 -4.71 3.62
C PHE A 146 -5.54 -3.94 4.36
N ASP A 147 -4.28 -4.37 4.23
CA ASP A 147 -3.13 -3.65 4.78
C ASP A 147 -2.98 -2.26 4.16
N ILE A 148 -3.16 -2.15 2.85
CA ILE A 148 -3.17 -0.86 2.12
C ILE A 148 -4.28 0.04 2.66
N ASP A 149 -5.50 -0.47 2.89
CA ASP A 149 -6.61 0.31 3.44
C ASP A 149 -6.28 0.87 4.83
N LEU A 150 -5.74 0.05 5.71
CA LEU A 150 -5.32 0.49 7.05
C LEU A 150 -4.27 1.60 6.98
N ARG A 151 -3.28 1.49 6.08
CA ARG A 151 -2.25 2.52 5.85
C ARG A 151 -2.87 3.81 5.31
N VAL A 152 -3.72 3.72 4.29
CA VAL A 152 -4.37 4.88 3.68
C VAL A 152 -5.22 5.64 4.69
N ARG A 153 -6.02 4.94 5.51
CA ARG A 153 -6.87 5.59 6.52
C ARG A 153 -6.06 6.25 7.62
N ALA A 154 -5.02 5.58 8.14
CA ALA A 154 -4.12 6.15 9.13
C ALA A 154 -3.38 7.37 8.56
N LEU A 155 -2.85 7.26 7.35
CA LEU A 155 -2.11 8.33 6.69
C LEU A 155 -3.01 9.53 6.35
N ASN A 156 -4.27 9.30 5.95
CA ASN A 156 -5.24 10.37 5.70
C ASN A 156 -5.58 11.17 6.98
N ALA A 157 -5.65 10.50 8.12
CA ALA A 157 -5.81 11.18 9.41
C ALA A 157 -4.56 11.98 9.78
N PHE A 158 -3.38 11.37 9.64
CA PHE A 158 -2.09 11.99 9.92
C PHE A 158 -1.81 13.20 9.03
N ALA A 159 -2.09 13.11 7.72
CA ALA A 159 -1.83 14.17 6.73
C ALA A 159 -2.54 15.50 7.02
N LYS A 160 -3.54 15.50 7.91
CA LYS A 160 -4.26 16.70 8.35
C LYS A 160 -3.58 17.42 9.51
N THR A 161 -2.46 16.93 10.00
CA THR A 161 -1.70 17.49 11.11
C THR A 161 -0.57 18.40 10.63
N GLU A 162 -0.25 19.44 11.40
CA GLU A 162 0.90 20.30 11.13
C GLU A 162 2.23 19.51 11.11
N THR A 163 2.35 18.50 11.97
CA THR A 163 3.52 17.63 12.02
C THR A 163 3.73 16.85 10.71
N ALA A 164 2.64 16.39 10.08
CA ALA A 164 2.72 15.70 8.80
C ALA A 164 3.27 16.61 7.70
N GLU A 165 2.85 17.89 7.65
CA GLU A 165 3.34 18.86 6.68
C GLU A 165 4.86 19.06 6.80
N HIS A 166 5.35 19.27 8.03
CA HIS A 166 6.78 19.41 8.30
C HIS A 166 7.57 18.17 7.91
N LEU A 167 7.10 16.99 8.31
CA LEU A 167 7.78 15.74 8.00
C LEU A 167 7.72 15.39 6.51
N ALA A 168 6.64 15.73 5.81
CA ALA A 168 6.55 15.55 4.36
C ALA A 168 7.60 16.41 3.63
N ALA A 169 7.72 17.70 4.03
CA ALA A 169 8.74 18.58 3.48
C ALA A 169 10.17 18.08 3.76
N ALA A 170 10.44 17.64 4.99
CA ALA A 170 11.73 17.06 5.36
C ALA A 170 12.04 15.78 4.57
N ASN A 171 11.08 14.86 4.45
CA ASN A 171 11.24 13.64 3.67
C ASN A 171 11.45 13.91 2.18
N LYS A 172 10.77 14.90 1.61
CA LYS A 172 11.01 15.35 0.23
C LYS A 172 12.43 15.88 0.04
N ARG A 173 12.94 16.65 1.03
CA ARG A 173 14.34 17.11 1.02
C ARG A 173 15.31 15.94 1.11
N VAL A 174 15.08 14.99 2.02
CA VAL A 174 15.88 13.77 2.16
C VAL A 174 15.90 12.98 0.84
N ALA A 175 14.73 12.72 0.24
CA ALA A 175 14.62 12.01 -1.03
C ALA A 175 15.43 12.68 -2.14
N ASN A 176 15.36 14.02 -2.26
CA ASN A 176 16.11 14.79 -3.25
C ASN A 176 17.63 14.77 -3.00
N ILE A 177 18.07 14.69 -1.75
CA ILE A 177 19.49 14.58 -1.39
C ILE A 177 19.99 13.18 -1.77
N LEU A 178 19.27 12.13 -1.35
CA LEU A 178 19.64 10.74 -1.60
C LEU A 178 19.60 10.38 -3.09
N ALA A 179 18.67 10.95 -3.87
CA ALA A 179 18.61 10.75 -5.32
C ALA A 179 19.84 11.26 -6.08
N LYS A 180 20.64 12.14 -5.47
CA LYS A 180 21.89 12.69 -6.03
C LYS A 180 23.14 12.05 -5.42
N ALA A 181 22.96 11.11 -4.50
CA ALA A 181 24.06 10.44 -3.82
C ALA A 181 24.52 9.24 -4.64
N ASP A 182 25.80 9.24 -4.99
CA ASP A 182 26.49 8.07 -5.56
C ASP A 182 26.99 7.21 -4.40
N ASN A 183 26.89 5.87 -4.53
CA ASN A 183 27.50 4.89 -3.63
C ASN A 183 26.87 4.72 -2.22
N LEU A 184 25.56 4.84 -2.09
CA LEU A 184 24.87 4.31 -0.92
C LEU A 184 24.78 2.78 -1.03
N ASP A 185 25.44 2.10 -0.10
CA ASP A 185 25.59 0.65 -0.08
C ASP A 185 24.68 -0.05 0.96
N GLY A 186 23.75 0.71 1.58
CA GLY A 186 22.88 0.23 2.65
C GLY A 186 23.57 0.03 4.00
N THR A 187 24.86 0.42 4.12
CA THR A 187 25.59 0.37 5.39
C THR A 187 25.02 1.44 6.34
N PRO A 188 24.70 1.09 7.61
CA PRO A 188 24.26 2.08 8.59
C PRO A 188 25.30 3.18 8.85
N ALA A 189 24.84 4.35 9.29
CA ALA A 189 25.73 5.41 9.74
C ALA A 189 26.56 4.96 10.95
N ASP A 190 27.85 5.34 10.97
CA ASP A 190 28.76 5.06 12.10
C ASP A 190 28.71 6.22 13.09
N PRO A 191 28.27 6.02 14.34
CA PRO A 191 28.21 7.06 15.36
C PRO A 191 29.58 7.67 15.71
N ASN A 192 30.68 6.93 15.48
CA ASN A 192 32.03 7.43 15.74
C ASN A 192 32.50 8.49 14.75
N LEU A 193 31.80 8.63 13.61
CA LEU A 193 32.08 9.65 12.59
C LEU A 193 31.16 10.89 12.71
N PHE A 194 30.32 10.96 13.73
CA PHE A 194 29.48 12.13 13.98
C PHE A 194 30.31 13.28 14.59
N VAL A 195 30.14 14.47 14.03
CA VAL A 195 30.87 15.67 14.44
C VAL A 195 29.96 16.63 15.21
N HIS A 196 28.68 16.64 14.88
CA HIS A 196 27.69 17.55 15.49
C HIS A 196 26.76 16.77 16.43
N GLU A 197 26.37 17.42 17.53
CA GLU A 197 25.39 16.88 18.48
C GLU A 197 24.06 16.49 17.81
N ALA A 198 23.64 17.24 16.80
CA ALA A 198 22.42 16.97 16.04
C ALA A 198 22.48 15.66 15.24
N GLU A 199 23.67 15.20 14.81
CA GLU A 199 23.85 13.89 14.15
C GLU A 199 23.61 12.76 15.17
N HIS A 200 24.18 12.88 16.38
CA HIS A 200 23.94 11.91 17.47
C HIS A 200 22.48 11.89 17.88
N ALA A 201 21.87 13.06 18.09
CA ALA A 201 20.45 13.16 18.49
C ALA A 201 19.51 12.54 17.45
N LEU A 202 19.76 12.76 16.16
CA LEU A 202 18.98 12.15 15.10
C LEU A 202 19.17 10.63 15.06
N HIS A 203 20.41 10.15 15.17
CA HIS A 203 20.71 8.72 15.19
C HIS A 203 20.03 8.00 16.37
N GLU A 204 20.10 8.56 17.56
CA GLU A 204 19.42 8.03 18.75
C GLU A 204 17.90 8.01 18.56
N ALA A 205 17.34 9.07 18.01
CA ALA A 205 15.90 9.12 17.72
C ALA A 205 15.47 8.07 16.70
N ILE A 206 16.22 7.89 15.60
CA ILE A 206 16.00 6.84 14.59
C ILE A 206 16.03 5.46 15.25
N THR A 207 17.04 5.18 16.07
CA THR A 207 17.20 3.88 16.74
C THR A 207 16.05 3.61 17.72
N ARG A 208 15.67 4.59 18.52
CA ARG A 208 14.56 4.49 19.47
C ARG A 208 13.23 4.26 18.74
N VAL A 209 12.90 5.12 17.79
CA VAL A 209 11.65 5.01 17.02
C VAL A 209 11.61 3.68 16.25
N GLY A 210 12.71 3.25 15.64
CA GLY A 210 12.78 1.96 14.95
C GLY A 210 12.45 0.77 15.85
N SER A 211 12.89 0.81 17.11
CA SER A 211 12.58 -0.26 18.07
C SER A 211 11.10 -0.30 18.50
N THR A 212 10.44 0.85 18.59
CA THR A 212 9.01 0.95 18.92
C THR A 212 8.12 0.71 17.71
N LEU A 213 8.60 0.99 16.51
CA LEU A 213 7.86 0.85 15.26
C LEU A 213 7.60 -0.63 14.89
N ALA A 214 8.59 -1.50 15.08
CA ALA A 214 8.51 -2.89 14.64
C ALA A 214 7.29 -3.67 15.18
N PRO A 215 6.96 -3.66 16.49
CA PRO A 215 5.75 -4.31 16.99
C PRO A 215 4.46 -3.66 16.47
N LEU A 216 4.44 -2.33 16.30
CA LEU A 216 3.26 -1.64 15.77
C LEU A 216 2.96 -2.02 14.31
N LEU A 217 4.00 -2.20 13.50
CA LEU A 217 3.86 -2.68 12.12
C LEU A 217 3.40 -4.14 12.07
N ALA A 218 3.91 -4.99 12.95
CA ALA A 218 3.47 -6.38 13.05
C ALA A 218 1.97 -6.48 13.40
N ASP A 219 1.48 -5.58 14.25
CA ASP A 219 0.07 -5.47 14.65
C ASP A 219 -0.77 -4.61 13.67
N ARG A 220 -0.17 -4.12 12.57
CA ARG A 220 -0.81 -3.20 11.59
C ARG A 220 -1.40 -1.94 12.22
N ASN A 221 -0.86 -1.50 13.35
CA ASN A 221 -1.29 -0.30 14.05
C ASN A 221 -0.62 0.95 13.46
N TYR A 222 -1.02 1.34 12.25
CA TYR A 222 -0.41 2.44 11.51
C TYR A 222 -0.68 3.82 12.11
N HIS A 223 -1.77 4.00 12.87
CA HIS A 223 -2.00 5.24 13.60
C HIS A 223 -0.91 5.46 14.64
N SER A 224 -0.67 4.48 15.52
CA SER A 224 0.39 4.58 16.53
C SER A 224 1.78 4.61 15.89
N ALA A 225 1.98 3.92 14.77
CA ALA A 225 3.24 3.96 14.03
C ALA A 225 3.55 5.38 13.51
N LEU A 226 2.55 6.10 12.98
CA LEU A 226 2.70 7.48 12.54
C LEU A 226 2.91 8.45 13.70
N ASP A 227 2.27 8.22 14.86
CA ASP A 227 2.50 9.00 16.08
C ASP A 227 3.94 8.84 16.60
N GLU A 228 4.51 7.62 16.53
CA GLU A 228 5.92 7.39 16.86
C GLU A 228 6.85 8.07 15.85
N LEU A 229 6.57 7.97 14.56
CA LEU A 229 7.35 8.66 13.52
C LEU A 229 7.28 10.19 13.67
N ALA A 230 6.18 10.73 14.18
CA ALA A 230 6.01 12.15 14.44
C ALA A 230 7.04 12.70 15.45
N GLN A 231 7.55 11.86 16.35
CA GLN A 231 8.60 12.24 17.32
C GLN A 231 9.94 12.60 16.66
N LEU A 232 10.13 12.18 15.40
CA LEU A 232 11.34 12.52 14.62
C LEU A 232 11.38 13.98 14.16
N ARG A 233 10.27 14.73 14.20
CA ARG A 233 10.22 16.13 13.74
C ARG A 233 11.34 16.98 14.34
N GLY A 234 11.42 17.05 15.68
CA GLY A 234 12.41 17.87 16.35
C GLY A 234 13.86 17.52 16.00
N PRO A 235 14.29 16.26 16.14
CA PRO A 235 15.62 15.82 15.72
C PRO A 235 15.94 16.07 14.24
N VAL A 236 14.96 15.91 13.33
CA VAL A 236 15.14 16.19 11.90
C VAL A 236 15.31 17.67 11.62
N ASP A 237 14.51 18.54 12.25
CA ASP A 237 14.63 19.97 12.11
C ASP A 237 16.00 20.44 12.64
N ALA A 238 16.40 20.01 13.84
CA ALA A 238 17.71 20.34 14.44
C ALA A 238 18.89 19.87 13.55
N PHE A 239 18.77 18.70 12.93
CA PHE A 239 19.79 18.21 12.01
C PHE A 239 19.92 19.12 10.78
N PHE A 240 18.82 19.47 10.14
CA PHE A 240 18.86 20.31 8.94
C PHE A 240 19.24 21.76 9.20
N ASP A 241 19.03 22.25 10.42
CA ASP A 241 19.42 23.61 10.85
C ASP A 241 20.91 23.68 11.22
N GLY A 242 21.45 22.61 11.80
CA GLY A 242 22.81 22.61 12.35
C GLY A 242 23.86 21.88 11.51
N VAL A 243 23.45 21.02 10.54
CA VAL A 243 24.36 20.14 9.82
C VAL A 243 24.34 20.39 8.31
N MET A 244 25.50 20.71 7.76
CA MET A 244 25.68 20.79 6.30
C MET A 244 25.88 19.36 5.72
N VAL A 245 24.85 18.78 5.11
CA VAL A 245 24.93 17.41 4.57
C VAL A 245 26.09 17.22 3.61
N ASN A 246 26.31 18.18 2.69
CA ASN A 246 27.42 18.18 1.74
C ASN A 246 28.71 18.70 2.39
N ALA A 247 29.24 17.97 3.38
CA ALA A 247 30.53 18.29 3.98
C ALA A 247 31.68 18.22 2.97
N GLU A 248 32.76 18.96 3.25
CA GLU A 248 33.98 18.90 2.44
C GLU A 248 34.68 17.55 2.59
N ASP A 249 34.69 16.99 3.81
CA ASP A 249 35.20 15.64 4.08
C ASP A 249 34.27 14.58 3.46
N PRO A 250 34.77 13.73 2.56
CA PRO A 250 33.97 12.67 1.93
C PRO A 250 33.44 11.63 2.92
N ALA A 251 34.17 11.33 4.01
CA ALA A 251 33.75 10.34 4.99
C ALA A 251 32.58 10.88 5.83
N GLU A 252 32.67 12.12 6.30
CA GLU A 252 31.56 12.79 7.00
C GLU A 252 30.31 12.88 6.09
N ARG A 253 30.50 13.32 4.83
CA ARG A 253 29.42 13.42 3.87
C ARG A 253 28.72 12.09 3.65
N LEU A 254 29.47 11.00 3.43
CA LEU A 254 28.90 9.68 3.23
C LEU A 254 28.16 9.22 4.48
N ASN A 255 28.71 9.45 5.67
CA ASN A 255 28.08 9.07 6.92
C ASN A 255 26.75 9.82 7.18
N ARG A 256 26.68 11.11 6.83
CA ARG A 256 25.45 11.92 6.87
C ARG A 256 24.38 11.41 5.88
N LEU A 257 24.81 10.99 4.68
CA LEU A 257 23.90 10.39 3.71
C LEU A 257 23.35 9.05 4.21
N ARG A 258 24.16 8.22 4.86
CA ARG A 258 23.72 6.96 5.51
C ARG A 258 22.73 7.21 6.64
N LEU A 259 22.94 8.27 7.44
CA LEU A 259 22.00 8.66 8.48
C LEU A 259 20.63 9.06 7.91
N LEU A 260 20.62 9.85 6.83
CA LEU A 260 19.40 10.23 6.13
C LEU A 260 18.72 9.03 5.43
N ASP A 261 19.49 8.07 4.92
CA ASP A 261 18.96 6.84 4.34
C ASP A 261 18.25 5.99 5.41
N GLY A 262 18.86 5.84 6.57
CA GLY A 262 18.23 5.21 7.74
C GLY A 262 16.94 5.91 8.19
N LEU A 263 16.91 7.24 8.17
CA LEU A 263 15.71 8.02 8.43
C LEU A 263 14.61 7.72 7.41
N ARG A 264 14.95 7.76 6.11
CA ARG A 264 14.00 7.47 5.04
C ARG A 264 13.46 6.04 5.14
N ALA A 265 14.32 5.07 5.43
CA ALA A 265 13.94 3.67 5.60
C ALA A 265 12.89 3.45 6.70
N LEU A 266 12.90 4.25 7.77
CA LEU A 266 11.85 4.18 8.80
C LEU A 266 10.49 4.63 8.25
N PHE A 267 10.44 5.77 7.58
CA PHE A 267 9.18 6.29 7.05
C PHE A 267 8.58 5.38 5.98
N THR A 268 9.41 4.86 5.08
CA THR A 268 8.94 4.01 3.99
C THR A 268 8.37 2.67 4.45
N GLN A 269 8.62 2.24 5.68
CA GLN A 269 7.94 1.07 6.25
C GLN A 269 6.42 1.31 6.43
N VAL A 270 6.00 2.57 6.60
CA VAL A 270 4.58 2.94 6.72
C VAL A 270 4.06 3.53 5.43
N ALA A 271 4.74 4.57 4.92
CA ALA A 271 4.39 5.29 3.70
C ALA A 271 5.57 6.14 3.21
N ASP A 272 5.63 6.48 1.92
CA ASP A 272 6.56 7.51 1.44
C ASP A 272 5.96 8.92 1.64
N LEU A 273 6.25 9.52 2.78
CA LEU A 273 5.73 10.85 3.13
C LEU A 273 6.17 11.95 2.14
N ALA A 274 7.24 11.74 1.36
CA ALA A 274 7.67 12.70 0.34
C ALA A 274 6.64 12.87 -0.80
N LEU A 275 5.71 11.92 -0.92
CA LEU A 275 4.61 11.96 -1.91
C LEU A 275 3.36 12.68 -1.41
N LEU A 276 3.30 13.03 -0.12
CA LEU A 276 2.19 13.83 0.39
C LEU A 276 2.29 15.24 -0.21
N SER A 277 1.22 15.69 -0.89
CA SER A 277 1.10 17.09 -1.28
C SER A 277 0.72 17.90 -0.05
N SER A 278 1.31 19.10 0.10
CA SER A 278 0.79 20.06 1.07
C SER A 278 -0.69 20.32 0.75
N ALA A 279 -1.52 20.44 1.79
CA ALA A 279 -2.97 20.68 1.66
C ALA A 279 -3.35 22.02 0.99
N ALA A 280 -2.40 22.69 0.33
CA ALA A 280 -2.49 24.02 -0.25
C ALA A 280 -2.17 24.03 -1.77
N GLU A 281 -2.69 23.05 -2.53
CA GLU A 281 -2.80 23.17 -3.99
C GLU A 281 -4.16 22.69 -4.47
#